data_4dc5310bd19892b6b1d2761e768a8a68
#
_entry.id   4dc5310bd19892b6b1d2761e768a8a68
#
_cell.length_a   1.000
_cell.length_b   1.000
_cell.length_c   1.000
_cell.angle_alpha   90.00
_cell.angle_beta   90.00
_cell.angle_gamma   90.00
#
_symmetry.space_group_name_H-M   'P 1'
#
loop_
_entity.id
_entity.type
_entity.pdbx_description
1 polymer ?
#
loop_
_entity_poly.entity_id
_entity_poly.type
_entity_poly.pdbx_seq_one_letter_code
_entity_poly.pdbx_strand_id
1 'polypeptide(L)'
;MSTAEPILLTPGPLTTSARTRQAMMVDWGSWDDRFNQLTASLCEQLLAILNGAATHHCVPLQGSGTFAVEAAIGTLVPRDGKILVLINGAYGKRLAKICEVLGRSFSTFETAEDEPTTAADVDRLLRADSTITHVALIHCETSTGILNPLAEIAHVVEQHGKRLIIDAMSSFGALPVDAQQVPFDALIAAS
;
A
#
# COMPACT_ATOMS: atom_id res chain seq x y z
N MET A 1 12.74 12.22 39.34
CA MET A 1 11.71 12.00 38.31
C MET A 1 12.30 11.05 37.30
N SER A 2 11.64 9.94 36.97
CA SER A 2 12.13 8.97 35.99
C SER A 2 12.20 9.67 34.63
N THR A 3 13.38 9.64 34.00
CA THR A 3 13.63 10.14 32.65
C THR A 3 13.30 9.09 31.57
N ALA A 4 12.38 8.17 31.88
CA ALA A 4 11.96 7.18 30.89
C ALA A 4 11.29 7.87 29.69
N GLU A 5 11.82 7.63 28.50
CA GLU A 5 11.21 8.14 27.27
C GLU A 5 9.79 7.58 27.10
N PRO A 6 8.83 8.37 26.63
CA PRO A 6 7.49 7.90 26.40
C PRO A 6 7.47 6.83 25.29
N ILE A 7 6.62 5.83 25.45
CA ILE A 7 6.33 4.84 24.41
C ILE A 7 5.09 5.30 23.67
N LEU A 8 5.17 5.38 22.35
CA LEU A 8 4.04 5.73 21.49
C LEU A 8 3.14 4.49 21.31
N LEU A 9 1.85 4.64 21.63
CA LEU A 9 0.83 3.61 21.48
C LEU A 9 -0.12 3.99 20.34
N THR A 10 0.45 4.23 19.17
CA THR A 10 -0.28 4.63 17.96
C THR A 10 -0.01 3.61 16.85
N PRO A 11 -0.89 3.49 15.84
CA PRO A 11 -0.59 2.66 14.66
C PRO A 11 0.60 3.18 13.83
N GLY A 12 0.97 4.43 14.01
CA GLY A 12 2.11 5.15 13.46
C GLY A 12 2.02 6.64 13.77
N PRO A 13 3.15 7.32 14.05
CA PRO A 13 4.53 6.80 14.15
C PRO A 13 4.76 5.89 15.35
N LEU A 14 5.73 4.98 15.23
CA LEU A 14 6.12 4.04 16.29
C LEU A 14 7.31 4.56 17.09
N THR A 15 7.44 4.09 18.34
CA THR A 15 8.64 4.33 19.14
C THR A 15 9.83 3.57 18.52
N THR A 16 10.85 4.31 18.07
CA THR A 16 12.07 3.73 17.53
C THR A 16 13.05 3.33 18.63
N SER A 17 13.86 2.29 18.38
CA SER A 17 14.93 1.89 19.30
C SER A 17 16.05 2.95 19.36
N ALA A 18 16.81 2.98 20.45
CA ALA A 18 18.00 3.83 20.57
C ALA A 18 19.00 3.54 19.44
N ARG A 19 19.15 2.26 19.03
CA ARG A 19 20.01 1.86 17.92
C ARG A 19 19.55 2.45 16.59
N THR A 20 18.25 2.44 16.32
CA THR A 20 17.67 3.04 15.10
C THR A 20 17.93 4.53 15.07
N ARG A 21 17.65 5.25 16.17
CA ARG A 21 17.91 6.69 16.28
C ARG A 21 19.40 7.02 16.11
N GLN A 22 20.29 6.22 16.69
CA GLN A 22 21.73 6.41 16.56
C GLN A 22 22.21 6.22 15.11
N ALA A 23 21.65 5.26 14.38
CA ALA A 23 21.99 5.05 12.95
C ALA A 23 21.58 6.25 12.08
N MET A 24 20.56 7.03 12.49
CA MET A 24 20.11 8.24 11.80
C MET A 24 20.98 9.48 12.07
N MET A 25 21.94 9.41 12.98
CA MET A 25 22.83 10.52 13.32
C MET A 25 24.01 10.73 12.36
N VAL A 26 24.04 9.98 11.27
CA VAL A 26 25.11 10.04 10.26
C VAL A 26 24.62 10.86 9.06
N ASP A 27 25.36 11.93 8.73
CA ASP A 27 25.13 12.68 7.49
C ASP A 27 25.72 11.94 6.30
N TRP A 28 24.92 11.84 5.22
CA TRP A 28 25.30 11.14 3.99
C TRP A 28 25.37 12.12 2.82
N GLY A 29 26.38 11.98 1.99
CA GLY A 29 26.41 12.66 0.70
C GLY A 29 25.44 12.01 -0.30
N SER A 30 24.82 12.79 -1.18
CA SER A 30 23.83 12.33 -2.15
C SER A 30 24.36 11.29 -3.15
N TRP A 31 25.69 11.19 -3.32
CA TRP A 31 26.37 10.21 -4.17
C TRP A 31 27.35 9.32 -3.39
N ASP A 32 27.20 9.23 -2.07
CA ASP A 32 28.03 8.36 -1.23
C ASP A 32 27.73 6.89 -1.58
N ASP A 33 28.77 6.14 -1.96
CA ASP A 33 28.62 4.73 -2.37
C ASP A 33 28.06 3.85 -1.25
N ARG A 34 28.38 4.14 0.01
CA ARG A 34 27.85 3.40 1.16
C ARG A 34 26.35 3.66 1.34
N PHE A 35 25.89 4.89 1.09
CA PHE A 35 24.46 5.22 1.12
C PHE A 35 23.71 4.56 -0.03
N ASN A 36 24.31 4.54 -1.22
CA ASN A 36 23.76 3.83 -2.37
C ASN A 36 23.65 2.32 -2.11
N GLN A 37 24.67 1.71 -1.51
CA GLN A 37 24.64 0.30 -1.09
C GLN A 37 23.59 0.04 -0.01
N LEU A 38 23.43 0.94 0.97
CA LEU A 38 22.40 0.85 1.99
C LEU A 38 20.99 0.87 1.37
N THR A 39 20.75 1.79 0.44
CA THR A 39 19.49 1.88 -0.28
C THR A 39 19.20 0.62 -1.11
N ALA A 40 20.19 0.11 -1.84
CA ALA A 40 20.05 -1.13 -2.59
C ALA A 40 19.70 -2.31 -1.69
N SER A 41 20.45 -2.47 -0.58
CA SER A 41 20.19 -3.53 0.40
C SER A 41 18.79 -3.40 1.04
N LEU A 42 18.33 -2.19 1.31
CA LEU A 42 16.96 -1.96 1.79
C LEU A 42 15.92 -2.46 0.78
N CYS A 43 16.07 -2.09 -0.50
CA CYS A 43 15.17 -2.53 -1.55
C CYS A 43 15.15 -4.06 -1.70
N GLU A 44 16.32 -4.71 -1.65
CA GLU A 44 16.45 -6.16 -1.70
C GLU A 44 15.72 -6.84 -0.52
N GLN A 45 15.88 -6.31 0.70
CA GLN A 45 15.20 -6.85 1.89
C GLN A 45 13.68 -6.68 1.81
N LEU A 46 13.19 -5.54 1.34
CA LEU A 46 11.75 -5.30 1.15
C LEU A 46 11.15 -6.25 0.11
N LEU A 47 11.84 -6.48 -1.00
CA LEU A 47 11.43 -7.45 -2.01
C LEU A 47 11.48 -8.89 -1.49
N ALA A 48 12.44 -9.22 -0.63
CA ALA A 48 12.52 -10.54 0.01
C ALA A 48 11.33 -10.82 0.94
N ILE A 49 10.85 -9.80 1.68
CA ILE A 49 9.65 -9.92 2.53
C ILE A 49 8.42 -10.31 1.71
N LEU A 50 8.31 -9.80 0.47
CA LEU A 50 7.21 -10.09 -0.45
C LEU A 50 7.42 -11.35 -1.29
N ASN A 51 8.59 -12.00 -1.23
CA ASN A 51 8.99 -13.01 -2.23
C ASN A 51 8.86 -12.46 -3.68
N GLY A 52 9.12 -11.15 -3.86
CA GLY A 52 8.80 -10.38 -5.07
C GLY A 52 9.99 -10.06 -5.97
N ALA A 53 11.22 -10.51 -5.64
CA ALA A 53 12.43 -10.12 -6.34
C ALA A 53 12.45 -10.45 -7.85
N ALA A 54 11.72 -11.50 -8.27
CA ALA A 54 11.63 -11.91 -9.67
C ALA A 54 10.58 -11.15 -10.48
N THR A 55 9.62 -10.48 -9.82
CA THR A 55 8.42 -9.94 -10.48
C THR A 55 8.22 -8.44 -10.23
N HIS A 56 8.82 -7.89 -9.18
CA HIS A 56 8.60 -6.50 -8.74
C HIS A 56 9.90 -5.74 -8.56
N HIS A 57 9.78 -4.42 -8.52
CA HIS A 57 10.85 -3.49 -8.17
C HIS A 57 10.45 -2.66 -6.96
N CYS A 58 11.39 -2.46 -6.04
CA CYS A 58 11.20 -1.53 -4.94
C CYS A 58 11.58 -0.11 -5.39
N VAL A 59 10.69 0.84 -5.16
CA VAL A 59 10.89 2.26 -5.51
C VAL A 59 10.75 3.09 -4.24
N PRO A 60 11.86 3.45 -3.58
CA PRO A 60 11.85 4.34 -2.44
C PRO A 60 11.42 5.76 -2.85
N LEU A 61 10.45 6.33 -2.14
CA LEU A 61 9.98 7.70 -2.35
C LEU A 61 10.17 8.51 -1.08
N GLN A 62 10.66 9.74 -1.21
CA GLN A 62 10.68 10.70 -0.11
C GLN A 62 9.28 11.27 0.09
N GLY A 63 8.77 11.19 1.32
CA GLY A 63 7.46 11.74 1.65
C GLY A 63 6.69 10.86 2.62
N SER A 64 5.40 11.15 2.77
CA SER A 64 4.49 10.34 3.60
C SER A 64 3.97 9.12 2.83
N GLY A 65 3.39 8.16 3.56
CA GLY A 65 2.66 7.06 2.93
C GLY A 65 1.54 7.55 2.00
N THR A 66 0.83 8.62 2.37
CA THR A 66 -0.17 9.25 1.48
C THR A 66 0.44 9.73 0.18
N PHE A 67 1.65 10.30 0.21
CA PHE A 67 2.37 10.68 -1.01
C PHE A 67 2.74 9.47 -1.88
N ALA A 68 3.12 8.35 -1.27
CA ALA A 68 3.40 7.13 -2.01
C ALA A 68 2.14 6.57 -2.70
N VAL A 69 0.97 6.64 -2.07
CA VAL A 69 -0.33 6.29 -2.69
C VAL A 69 -0.64 7.24 -3.86
N GLU A 70 -0.46 8.54 -3.66
CA GLU A 70 -0.65 9.56 -4.72
C GLU A 70 0.28 9.30 -5.91
N ALA A 71 1.56 9.02 -5.65
CA ALA A 71 2.54 8.71 -6.68
C ALA A 71 2.18 7.44 -7.45
N ALA A 72 1.75 6.38 -6.76
CA ALA A 72 1.32 5.13 -7.39
C ALA A 72 0.11 5.33 -8.30
N ILE A 73 -0.96 5.98 -7.81
CA ILE A 73 -2.15 6.27 -8.61
C ILE A 73 -1.82 7.19 -9.78
N GLY A 74 -1.06 8.26 -9.53
CA GLY A 74 -0.69 9.22 -10.57
C GLY A 74 0.17 8.64 -11.68
N THR A 75 0.96 7.61 -11.38
CA THR A 75 1.90 6.98 -12.32
C THR A 75 1.31 5.74 -13.00
N LEU A 76 0.64 4.87 -12.24
CA LEU A 76 0.22 3.56 -12.73
C LEU A 76 -1.18 3.58 -13.37
N VAL A 77 -2.07 4.45 -12.92
CA VAL A 77 -3.40 4.58 -13.52
C VAL A 77 -3.33 5.56 -14.70
N PRO A 78 -3.56 5.12 -15.95
CA PRO A 78 -3.60 6.01 -17.11
C PRO A 78 -4.68 7.09 -16.98
N ARG A 79 -4.54 8.19 -17.73
CA ARG A 79 -5.52 9.29 -17.69
C ARG A 79 -6.91 8.88 -18.18
N ASP A 80 -6.97 7.92 -19.08
CA ASP A 80 -8.18 7.31 -19.62
C ASP A 80 -8.61 6.04 -18.87
N GLY A 81 -7.83 5.63 -17.86
CA GLY A 81 -8.16 4.50 -16.99
C GLY A 81 -9.20 4.87 -15.94
N LYS A 82 -9.95 3.87 -15.48
CA LYS A 82 -10.91 3.99 -14.37
C LYS A 82 -10.51 3.07 -13.22
N ILE A 83 -10.53 3.60 -12.01
CA ILE A 83 -10.18 2.86 -10.80
C ILE A 83 -11.44 2.58 -9.95
N LEU A 84 -11.61 1.34 -9.53
CA LEU A 84 -12.57 0.95 -8.50
C LEU A 84 -11.88 1.01 -7.14
N VAL A 85 -12.35 1.88 -6.26
CA VAL A 85 -11.83 2.03 -4.90
C VAL A 85 -12.74 1.28 -3.93
N LEU A 86 -12.18 0.30 -3.22
CA LEU A 86 -12.86 -0.46 -2.19
C LEU A 86 -12.67 0.24 -0.83
N ILE A 87 -13.77 0.53 -0.13
CA ILE A 87 -13.77 1.40 1.05
C ILE A 87 -14.48 0.68 2.20
N ASN A 88 -13.79 0.58 3.33
CA ASN A 88 -14.37 0.19 4.61
C ASN A 88 -13.76 0.98 5.79
N GLY A 89 -13.32 2.21 5.52
CA GLY A 89 -12.82 3.13 6.52
C GLY A 89 -12.21 4.41 5.95
N ALA A 90 -11.53 5.15 6.80
CA ALA A 90 -11.04 6.49 6.49
C ALA A 90 -9.94 6.50 5.41
N TYR A 91 -9.08 5.48 5.35
CA TYR A 91 -8.00 5.43 4.37
C TYR A 91 -8.52 5.07 2.98
N GLY A 92 -9.53 4.20 2.88
CA GLY A 92 -10.24 3.98 1.63
C GLY A 92 -10.89 5.26 1.09
N LYS A 93 -11.55 6.06 1.95
CA LYS A 93 -12.09 7.38 1.60
C LYS A 93 -10.99 8.35 1.14
N ARG A 94 -9.82 8.33 1.80
CA ARG A 94 -8.66 9.15 1.40
C ARG A 94 -8.14 8.75 0.01
N LEU A 95 -8.09 7.46 -0.29
CA LEU A 95 -7.67 6.97 -1.60
C LEU A 95 -8.61 7.48 -2.71
N ALA A 96 -9.94 7.43 -2.50
CA ALA A 96 -10.91 8.02 -3.41
C ALA A 96 -10.70 9.53 -3.60
N LYS A 97 -10.39 10.25 -2.50
CA LYS A 97 -10.07 11.68 -2.57
C LYS A 97 -8.81 11.98 -3.37
N ILE A 98 -7.79 11.12 -3.28
CA ILE A 98 -6.58 11.23 -4.11
C ILE A 98 -6.93 11.07 -5.59
N CYS A 99 -7.77 10.09 -5.94
CA CYS A 99 -8.24 9.92 -7.33
C CYS A 99 -8.93 11.18 -7.85
N GLU A 100 -9.80 11.79 -7.03
CA GLU A 100 -10.50 13.03 -7.37
C GLU A 100 -9.51 14.18 -7.62
N VAL A 101 -8.56 14.41 -6.70
CA VAL A 101 -7.56 15.49 -6.81
C VAL A 101 -6.67 15.31 -8.04
N LEU A 102 -6.29 14.05 -8.34
CA LEU A 102 -5.48 13.73 -9.52
C LEU A 102 -6.28 13.74 -10.84
N GLY A 103 -7.60 13.98 -10.79
CA GLY A 103 -8.48 13.94 -11.94
C GLY A 103 -8.54 12.57 -12.61
N ARG A 104 -8.42 11.49 -11.84
CA ARG A 104 -8.59 10.12 -12.33
C ARG A 104 -10.05 9.74 -12.29
N SER A 105 -10.55 9.09 -13.35
CA SER A 105 -11.88 8.49 -13.33
C SER A 105 -11.93 7.38 -12.29
N PHE A 106 -12.93 7.39 -11.42
CA PHE A 106 -13.08 6.36 -10.40
C PHE A 106 -14.55 6.07 -10.08
N SER A 107 -14.77 4.93 -9.48
CA SER A 107 -16.00 4.55 -8.79
C SER A 107 -15.62 3.99 -7.42
N THR A 108 -16.55 4.04 -6.48
CA THR A 108 -16.36 3.52 -5.13
C THR A 108 -17.32 2.40 -4.83
N PHE A 109 -16.87 1.45 -4.03
CA PHE A 109 -17.73 0.49 -3.36
C PHE A 109 -17.42 0.57 -1.86
N GLU A 110 -18.41 0.94 -1.07
CA GLU A 110 -18.28 1.15 0.37
C GLU A 110 -19.09 0.10 1.12
N THR A 111 -18.42 -0.63 2.02
CA THR A 111 -19.03 -1.50 3.02
C THR A 111 -19.06 -0.80 4.37
N ALA A 112 -19.79 -1.36 5.33
CA ALA A 112 -19.75 -0.86 6.71
C ALA A 112 -18.32 -1.00 7.29
N GLU A 113 -18.00 -0.17 8.28
CA GLU A 113 -16.66 -0.11 8.88
C GLU A 113 -16.26 -1.39 9.65
N ASP A 114 -17.19 -2.29 9.89
CA ASP A 114 -17.03 -3.61 10.52
C ASP A 114 -17.16 -4.77 9.53
N GLU A 115 -17.29 -4.47 8.22
CA GLU A 115 -17.45 -5.47 7.18
C GLU A 115 -16.33 -5.39 6.13
N PRO A 116 -15.59 -6.49 5.88
CA PRO A 116 -14.63 -6.52 4.78
C PRO A 116 -15.34 -6.56 3.42
N THR A 117 -14.72 -5.96 2.41
CA THR A 117 -15.15 -6.19 1.02
C THR A 117 -14.89 -7.64 0.62
N THR A 118 -15.86 -8.29 0.00
CA THR A 118 -15.70 -9.68 -0.44
C THR A 118 -15.24 -9.81 -1.89
N ALA A 119 -14.59 -10.93 -2.24
CA ALA A 119 -14.23 -11.25 -3.62
C ALA A 119 -15.47 -11.32 -4.53
N ALA A 120 -16.62 -11.80 -4.01
CA ALA A 120 -17.88 -11.85 -4.75
C ALA A 120 -18.42 -10.45 -5.10
N ASP A 121 -18.25 -9.46 -4.22
CA ASP A 121 -18.60 -8.07 -4.51
C ASP A 121 -17.73 -7.51 -5.63
N VAL A 122 -16.42 -7.77 -5.58
CA VAL A 122 -15.49 -7.32 -6.62
C VAL A 122 -15.82 -7.96 -7.97
N ASP A 123 -16.08 -9.27 -8.01
CA ASP A 123 -16.50 -9.98 -9.24
C ASP A 123 -17.76 -9.35 -9.84
N ARG A 124 -18.77 -9.12 -9.01
CA ARG A 124 -20.02 -8.49 -9.43
C ARG A 124 -19.82 -7.10 -10.01
N LEU A 125 -18.98 -6.28 -9.37
CA LEU A 125 -18.69 -4.91 -9.79
C LEU A 125 -17.91 -4.88 -11.10
N LEU A 126 -16.91 -5.74 -11.26
CA LEU A 126 -16.10 -5.81 -12.47
C LEU A 126 -16.89 -6.35 -13.67
N ARG A 127 -17.88 -7.22 -13.44
CA ARG A 127 -18.83 -7.66 -14.48
C ARG A 127 -19.79 -6.54 -14.88
N ALA A 128 -20.21 -5.72 -13.92
CA ALA A 128 -21.17 -4.64 -14.16
C ALA A 128 -20.54 -3.45 -14.91
N ASP A 129 -19.24 -3.23 -14.78
CA ASP A 129 -18.53 -2.11 -15.40
C ASP A 129 -17.21 -2.56 -16.01
N SER A 130 -17.23 -2.87 -17.29
CA SER A 130 -16.05 -3.28 -18.06
C SER A 130 -15.01 -2.15 -18.25
N THR A 131 -15.39 -0.89 -18.03
CA THR A 131 -14.50 0.27 -18.15
C THR A 131 -13.49 0.39 -17.02
N ILE A 132 -13.71 -0.31 -15.89
CA ILE A 132 -12.75 -0.40 -14.79
C ILE A 132 -11.47 -1.04 -15.32
N THR A 133 -10.34 -0.41 -15.08
CA THR A 133 -9.00 -0.88 -15.45
C THR A 133 -8.18 -1.30 -14.25
N HIS A 134 -8.44 -0.65 -13.11
CA HIS A 134 -7.71 -0.86 -11.86
C HIS A 134 -8.67 -1.03 -10.70
N VAL A 135 -8.25 -1.83 -9.72
CA VAL A 135 -8.88 -1.93 -8.40
C VAL A 135 -7.87 -1.46 -7.36
N ALA A 136 -8.32 -0.72 -6.37
CA ALA A 136 -7.49 -0.32 -5.25
C ALA A 136 -8.19 -0.59 -3.92
N LEU A 137 -7.42 -1.13 -2.95
CA LEU A 137 -7.93 -1.42 -1.62
C LEU A 137 -6.86 -1.14 -0.56
N ILE A 138 -7.33 -0.93 0.66
CA ILE A 138 -6.51 -0.97 1.85
C ILE A 138 -6.47 -2.41 2.36
N HIS A 139 -5.29 -3.03 2.48
CA HIS A 139 -5.19 -4.43 2.92
C HIS A 139 -5.71 -4.60 4.37
N CYS A 140 -5.23 -3.77 5.28
CA CYS A 140 -5.76 -3.67 6.63
C CYS A 140 -6.13 -2.21 6.91
N GLU A 141 -7.41 -1.92 6.97
CA GLU A 141 -7.89 -0.55 7.20
C GLU A 141 -7.54 -0.10 8.64
N THR A 142 -6.64 0.87 8.74
CA THR A 142 -6.07 1.28 10.03
C THR A 142 -7.10 1.91 10.97
N SER A 143 -8.10 2.61 10.40
CA SER A 143 -9.12 3.29 11.21
C SER A 143 -10.10 2.33 11.88
N THR A 144 -10.28 1.13 11.33
CA THR A 144 -11.27 0.14 11.81
C THR A 144 -10.63 -1.16 12.28
N GLY A 145 -9.42 -1.47 11.82
CA GLY A 145 -8.72 -2.74 12.06
C GLY A 145 -9.22 -3.89 11.18
N ILE A 146 -10.07 -3.62 10.20
CA ILE A 146 -10.60 -4.65 9.30
C ILE A 146 -9.50 -5.09 8.31
N LEU A 147 -9.29 -6.40 8.26
CA LEU A 147 -8.43 -7.05 7.29
C LEU A 147 -9.28 -7.49 6.09
N ASN A 148 -9.00 -6.94 4.92
CA ASN A 148 -9.65 -7.35 3.69
C ASN A 148 -9.04 -8.65 3.15
N PRO A 149 -9.83 -9.56 2.55
CA PRO A 149 -9.38 -10.84 2.01
C PRO A 149 -8.58 -10.64 0.71
N LEU A 150 -7.33 -10.19 0.87
CA LEU A 150 -6.47 -9.74 -0.22
C LEU A 150 -6.27 -10.80 -1.30
N ALA A 151 -5.97 -12.04 -0.92
CA ALA A 151 -5.66 -13.10 -1.89
C ALA A 151 -6.87 -13.41 -2.78
N GLU A 152 -8.05 -13.52 -2.19
CA GLU A 152 -9.29 -13.80 -2.91
C GLU A 152 -9.65 -12.65 -3.84
N ILE A 153 -9.52 -11.41 -3.40
CA ILE A 153 -9.77 -10.22 -4.22
C ILE A 153 -8.77 -10.15 -5.36
N ALA A 154 -7.48 -10.37 -5.09
CA ALA A 154 -6.42 -10.32 -6.10
C ALA A 154 -6.66 -11.31 -7.24
N HIS A 155 -7.03 -12.56 -6.92
CA HIS A 155 -7.34 -13.56 -7.94
C HIS A 155 -8.57 -13.18 -8.80
N VAL A 156 -9.60 -12.59 -8.20
CA VAL A 156 -10.76 -12.11 -8.96
C VAL A 156 -10.35 -10.96 -9.88
N VAL A 157 -9.56 -10.00 -9.41
CA VAL A 157 -9.07 -8.89 -10.22
C VAL A 157 -8.24 -9.40 -11.42
N GLU A 158 -7.36 -10.37 -11.17
CA GLU A 158 -6.57 -11.03 -12.21
C GLU A 158 -7.44 -11.76 -13.25
N GLN A 159 -8.45 -12.52 -12.79
CA GLN A 159 -9.38 -13.25 -13.69
C GLN A 159 -10.13 -12.30 -14.62
N HIS A 160 -10.40 -11.08 -14.19
CA HIS A 160 -10.98 -10.03 -15.04
C HIS A 160 -9.95 -9.29 -15.90
N GLY A 161 -8.65 -9.65 -15.83
CA GLY A 161 -7.57 -8.97 -16.55
C GLY A 161 -7.39 -7.53 -16.11
N LYS A 162 -7.72 -7.20 -14.86
CA LYS A 162 -7.58 -5.86 -14.28
C LYS A 162 -6.32 -5.79 -13.42
N ARG A 163 -5.89 -4.57 -13.09
CA ARG A 163 -4.71 -4.31 -12.27
C ARG A 163 -5.10 -4.04 -10.83
N LEU A 164 -4.24 -4.42 -9.89
CA LEU A 164 -4.46 -4.27 -8.45
C LEU A 164 -3.40 -3.37 -7.81
N ILE A 165 -3.86 -2.35 -7.08
CA ILE A 165 -3.06 -1.45 -6.25
C ILE A 165 -3.45 -1.68 -4.79
N ILE A 166 -2.46 -1.99 -3.95
CA ILE A 166 -2.66 -2.33 -2.55
C ILE A 166 -2.01 -1.27 -1.66
N ASP A 167 -2.78 -0.65 -0.80
CA ASP A 167 -2.24 0.07 0.35
C ASP A 167 -2.06 -0.93 1.50
N ALA A 168 -0.81 -1.19 1.86
CA ALA A 168 -0.43 -2.11 2.92
C ALA A 168 0.30 -1.40 4.09
N MET A 169 0.04 -0.12 4.31
CA MET A 169 0.71 0.69 5.34
C MET A 169 0.70 0.06 6.72
N SER A 170 -0.42 -0.54 7.11
CA SER A 170 -0.60 -1.14 8.43
C SER A 170 -0.39 -2.65 8.47
N SER A 171 -0.10 -3.29 7.34
CA SER A 171 -0.01 -4.75 7.24
C SER A 171 1.32 -5.27 6.72
N PHE A 172 2.05 -4.47 5.93
CA PHE A 172 3.31 -4.88 5.33
C PHE A 172 4.35 -5.27 6.39
N GLY A 173 4.95 -6.44 6.22
CA GLY A 173 5.93 -6.99 7.17
C GLY A 173 5.33 -7.58 8.46
N ALA A 174 4.06 -7.28 8.77
CA ALA A 174 3.33 -7.86 9.89
C ALA A 174 2.47 -9.06 9.46
N LEU A 175 1.88 -8.98 8.27
CA LEU A 175 1.11 -10.06 7.66
C LEU A 175 1.81 -10.54 6.39
N PRO A 176 1.82 -11.84 6.11
CA PRO A 176 2.46 -12.37 4.91
C PRO A 176 1.69 -11.96 3.66
N VAL A 177 2.41 -11.44 2.67
CA VAL A 177 1.94 -11.26 1.30
C VAL A 177 3.02 -11.84 0.39
N ASP A 178 2.68 -12.89 -0.36
CA ASP A 178 3.61 -13.55 -1.26
C ASP A 178 3.28 -13.18 -2.71
N ALA A 179 4.14 -12.40 -3.35
CA ALA A 179 3.97 -11.94 -4.72
C ALA A 179 4.01 -13.05 -5.78
N GLN A 180 4.40 -14.29 -5.40
CA GLN A 180 4.29 -15.46 -6.26
C GLN A 180 2.90 -16.11 -6.21
N GLN A 181 2.10 -15.76 -5.22
CA GLN A 181 0.78 -16.34 -4.98
C GLN A 181 -0.35 -15.31 -5.07
N VAL A 182 -0.08 -14.07 -4.71
CA VAL A 182 -1.05 -12.97 -4.74
C VAL A 182 -0.71 -12.07 -5.91
N PRO A 183 -1.50 -12.05 -6.98
CA PRO A 183 -1.26 -11.19 -8.12
C PRO A 183 -1.60 -9.72 -7.79
N PHE A 184 -0.63 -8.82 -7.96
CA PHE A 184 -0.83 -7.38 -7.83
C PHE A 184 0.18 -6.60 -8.69
N ASP A 185 -0.15 -5.35 -9.01
CA ASP A 185 0.71 -4.46 -9.79
C ASP A 185 1.51 -3.50 -8.93
N ALA A 186 0.95 -3.08 -7.80
CA ALA A 186 1.65 -2.25 -6.83
C ALA A 186 1.20 -2.55 -5.39
N LEU A 187 2.18 -2.58 -4.49
CA LEU A 187 1.95 -2.60 -3.06
C LEU A 187 2.69 -1.41 -2.44
N ILE A 188 2.00 -0.66 -1.61
CA ILE A 188 2.46 0.59 -1.02
C ILE A 188 2.59 0.40 0.48
N ALA A 189 3.75 0.76 1.00
CA ALA A 189 4.05 0.74 2.43
C ALA A 189 4.85 1.99 2.83
N ALA A 190 4.90 2.30 4.11
CA ALA A 190 5.73 3.35 4.67
C ALA A 190 6.43 2.86 5.94
N SER A 191 7.58 3.48 6.25
CA SER A 191 8.35 3.25 7.47
C SER A 191 7.74 3.94 8.67
#